data_d552400e5572e7dd7bbec4b64e2669da
#
_entry.id   d552400e5572e7dd7bbec4b64e2669da
#
_cell.length_a   1.000
_cell.length_b   1.000
_cell.length_c   1.000
_cell.angle_alpha   90.00
_cell.angle_beta   90.00
_cell.angle_gamma   90.00
#
_symmetry.space_group_name_H-M   'P 1'
#
loop_
_entity.id
_entity.type
_entity.pdbx_description
1 polymer ?
#
loop_
_entity_poly.entity_id
_entity_poly.type
_entity_poly.pdbx_seq_one_letter_code
_entity_poly.pdbx_strand_id
1 'polypeptide(L)'
;VKSESSNSKSAPQTAGLAPATVTPAPAAASGPCGYAVAGKAARPVDMPPSDNIEKSGSTTVTLTINDAPVVLTVDRAVAPCAANAFISLAEQGYYNNTSCLKLTTGDTKYLQCGDPSGTGNGGPGYSYPVEKGAKTGGSVGSGTLALVADSQHRLGSQFALVYGDSKLPDSFPIIGSIDKDGVESIAEIAHKGIADDGLSPKVDTKIGSVVMG
;
A
#
# COMPACT_ATOMS: atom_id res chain seq x y z
N VAL A 1 71.02 52.44 0.37
CA VAL A 1 70.11 53.46 -0.15
C VAL A 1 68.76 52.79 -0.47
N LYS A 2 67.70 53.19 0.28
CA LYS A 2 66.27 53.19 0.02
C LYS A 2 65.60 51.87 -0.46
N SER A 3 64.96 51.22 0.45
CA SER A 3 63.62 50.82 0.64
C SER A 3 62.56 51.34 -0.36
N GLU A 4 61.78 50.46 -0.92
CA GLU A 4 60.36 50.76 -1.10
C GLU A 4 59.52 49.50 -0.94
N SER A 5 58.61 49.67 -0.04
CA SER A 5 57.56 48.68 0.40
C SER A 5 56.46 48.74 -0.66
N SER A 6 56.03 47.56 -1.13
CA SER A 6 54.80 47.46 -1.89
C SER A 6 53.84 46.56 -1.14
N ASN A 7 52.88 47.24 -0.54
CA ASN A 7 51.75 46.68 0.18
C ASN A 7 50.75 46.11 -0.82
N SER A 8 50.58 44.77 -0.85
CA SER A 8 49.58 44.10 -1.64
C SER A 8 48.39 43.73 -0.75
N LYS A 9 47.36 44.52 -0.92
CA LYS A 9 46.09 44.40 -0.21
C LYS A 9 45.33 43.18 -0.75
N SER A 10 45.30 42.10 -0.02
CA SER A 10 44.40 40.95 -0.32
C SER A 10 42.97 41.33 0.01
N ALA A 11 42.10 41.26 -0.98
CA ALA A 11 40.65 41.37 -0.80
C ALA A 11 40.06 40.10 -0.17
N PRO A 12 39.08 40.22 0.68
CA PRO A 12 38.42 39.03 1.26
C PRO A 12 37.56 38.36 0.21
N GLN A 13 37.81 37.05 -0.03
CA GLN A 13 36.91 36.19 -0.77
C GLN A 13 35.69 35.92 0.10
N THR A 14 34.55 36.44 -0.31
CA THR A 14 33.22 36.01 0.19
C THR A 14 32.98 34.62 -0.31
N ALA A 15 33.08 33.63 0.58
CA ALA A 15 32.61 32.29 0.36
C ALA A 15 31.07 32.35 0.22
N GLY A 16 30.59 32.15 -1.00
CA GLY A 16 29.14 31.97 -1.25
C GLY A 16 28.67 30.73 -0.56
N LEU A 17 27.84 30.93 0.46
CA LEU A 17 27.03 29.83 1.03
C LEU A 17 26.08 29.35 -0.08
N ALA A 18 26.26 28.11 -0.50
CA ALA A 18 25.25 27.39 -1.29
C ALA A 18 23.95 27.35 -0.51
N PRO A 19 22.79 27.56 -1.14
CA PRO A 19 21.53 27.43 -0.45
C PRO A 19 21.38 26.00 0.06
N ALA A 20 21.20 25.85 1.38
CA ALA A 20 20.84 24.58 1.99
C ALA A 20 19.49 24.14 1.40
N THR A 21 19.48 23.01 0.70
CA THR A 21 18.26 22.34 0.28
C THR A 21 17.52 21.93 1.54
N VAL A 22 16.51 22.72 1.91
CA VAL A 22 15.60 22.38 3.01
C VAL A 22 14.76 21.21 2.50
N THR A 23 15.09 20.00 2.91
CA THR A 23 14.19 18.86 2.74
C THR A 23 12.92 19.18 3.52
N PRO A 24 11.75 19.26 2.87
CA PRO A 24 10.52 19.54 3.60
C PRO A 24 10.31 18.45 4.65
N ALA A 25 10.06 18.86 5.87
CA ALA A 25 9.68 17.95 6.96
C ALA A 25 8.44 17.18 6.51
N PRO A 26 8.33 15.87 6.83
CA PRO A 26 7.15 15.10 6.53
C PRO A 26 5.93 15.83 7.11
N ALA A 27 4.89 16.00 6.28
CA ALA A 27 3.66 16.64 6.72
C ALA A 27 3.12 15.89 7.96
N ALA A 28 2.70 16.65 8.97
CA ALA A 28 2.17 16.07 10.19
C ALA A 28 0.99 15.14 9.87
N ALA A 29 0.93 13.99 10.57
CA ALA A 29 -0.18 13.04 10.43
C ALA A 29 -1.51 13.74 10.72
N SER A 30 -2.52 13.54 9.87
CA SER A 30 -3.83 14.16 10.00
C SER A 30 -4.87 13.23 10.62
N GLY A 31 -5.68 13.77 11.56
CA GLY A 31 -6.82 13.08 12.16
C GLY A 31 -6.50 11.81 12.96
N PRO A 32 -7.53 11.09 13.41
CA PRO A 32 -7.40 9.92 14.29
C PRO A 32 -6.73 8.72 13.62
N CYS A 33 -6.72 8.66 12.29
CA CYS A 33 -6.12 7.57 11.53
C CYS A 33 -4.62 7.74 11.28
N GLY A 34 -4.07 8.94 11.50
CA GLY A 34 -2.65 9.20 11.32
C GLY A 34 -2.19 9.10 9.88
N TYR A 35 -3.06 9.40 8.90
CA TYR A 35 -2.65 9.50 7.50
C TYR A 35 -1.64 10.62 7.33
N ALA A 36 -0.50 10.33 6.74
CA ALA A 36 0.59 11.30 6.55
C ALA A 36 1.20 11.13 5.16
N VAL A 37 1.57 12.23 4.53
CA VAL A 37 2.29 12.21 3.25
C VAL A 37 3.54 11.34 3.38
N ALA A 38 3.73 10.42 2.45
CA ALA A 38 4.85 9.48 2.43
C ALA A 38 5.24 9.14 1.00
N GLY A 39 6.31 9.76 0.53
CA GLY A 39 6.82 9.54 -0.80
C GLY A 39 5.95 10.12 -1.92
N LYS A 40 6.18 9.63 -3.12
CA LYS A 40 5.43 10.02 -4.32
C LYS A 40 4.35 8.95 -4.59
N ALA A 41 3.14 9.39 -4.88
CA ALA A 41 2.08 8.51 -5.32
C ALA A 41 2.45 7.78 -6.63
N ALA A 42 2.27 6.47 -6.68
CA ALA A 42 2.43 5.66 -7.90
C ALA A 42 1.40 6.04 -8.97
N ARG A 43 0.24 6.52 -8.52
CA ARG A 43 -0.85 7.08 -9.32
C ARG A 43 -1.47 8.23 -8.53
N PRO A 44 -1.85 9.34 -9.18
CA PRO A 44 -2.52 10.44 -8.49
C PRO A 44 -3.79 9.96 -7.77
N VAL A 45 -3.89 10.27 -6.49
CA VAL A 45 -5.01 9.93 -5.64
C VAL A 45 -5.02 10.88 -4.43
N ASP A 46 -6.20 11.21 -3.94
CA ASP A 46 -6.35 12.01 -2.76
C ASP A 46 -6.21 11.17 -1.48
N MET A 47 -5.70 11.80 -0.42
CA MET A 47 -5.67 11.19 0.91
C MET A 47 -7.11 10.98 1.39
N PRO A 48 -7.42 9.82 2.01
CA PRO A 48 -8.77 9.57 2.49
C PRO A 48 -9.17 10.55 3.58
N PRO A 49 -10.48 10.87 3.73
CA PRO A 49 -10.95 11.68 4.84
C PRO A 49 -10.57 11.02 6.16
N SER A 50 -10.13 11.83 7.13
CA SER A 50 -9.69 11.37 8.45
C SER A 50 -10.70 11.69 9.55
N ASP A 51 -11.65 12.59 9.28
CA ASP A 51 -12.68 13.01 10.23
C ASP A 51 -13.99 12.26 9.97
N ASN A 52 -14.67 11.88 11.04
CA ASN A 52 -15.98 11.22 10.98
C ASN A 52 -16.03 9.94 10.15
N ILE A 53 -14.96 9.16 10.18
CA ILE A 53 -14.93 7.85 9.48
C ILE A 53 -15.98 6.91 10.06
N GLU A 54 -16.61 6.13 9.18
CA GLU A 54 -17.54 5.08 9.59
C GLU A 54 -16.80 3.93 10.29
N LYS A 55 -17.29 3.52 11.44
CA LYS A 55 -16.69 2.49 12.31
C LYS A 55 -17.56 1.23 12.44
N SER A 56 -18.55 1.10 11.58
CA SER A 56 -19.48 -0.03 11.58
C SER A 56 -20.03 -0.30 10.18
N GLY A 57 -20.60 -1.46 10.00
CA GLY A 57 -21.12 -1.90 8.71
C GLY A 57 -20.03 -2.39 7.78
N SER A 58 -20.46 -2.84 6.62
CA SER A 58 -19.58 -3.37 5.58
C SER A 58 -19.86 -2.71 4.23
N THR A 59 -18.86 -2.73 3.36
CA THR A 59 -18.98 -2.29 1.97
C THR A 59 -18.49 -3.40 1.07
N THR A 60 -19.22 -3.66 0.00
CA THR A 60 -18.81 -4.60 -1.04
C THR A 60 -17.92 -3.90 -2.07
N VAL A 61 -16.81 -4.51 -2.42
CA VAL A 61 -15.89 -4.06 -3.47
C VAL A 61 -15.66 -5.24 -4.41
N THR A 62 -16.03 -5.12 -5.66
CA THR A 62 -15.80 -6.17 -6.66
C THR A 62 -14.57 -5.81 -7.51
N LEU A 63 -13.55 -6.65 -7.44
CA LEU A 63 -12.39 -6.60 -8.33
C LEU A 63 -12.65 -7.52 -9.53
N THR A 64 -12.34 -7.07 -10.74
CA THR A 64 -12.27 -7.97 -11.89
C THR A 64 -10.82 -8.38 -12.09
N ILE A 65 -10.45 -9.61 -11.70
CA ILE A 65 -9.09 -10.15 -11.83
C ILE A 65 -9.07 -11.14 -12.98
N ASN A 66 -8.31 -10.83 -14.06
CA ASN A 66 -8.25 -11.67 -15.26
C ASN A 66 -9.65 -12.06 -15.77
N ASP A 67 -10.53 -11.07 -15.87
CA ASP A 67 -11.93 -11.18 -16.30
C ASP A 67 -12.87 -11.95 -15.35
N ALA A 68 -12.37 -12.44 -14.22
CA ALA A 68 -13.18 -13.08 -13.18
C ALA A 68 -13.53 -12.11 -12.05
N PRO A 69 -14.80 -12.07 -11.58
CA PRO A 69 -15.17 -11.26 -10.44
C PRO A 69 -14.63 -11.87 -9.14
N VAL A 70 -14.06 -11.02 -8.30
CA VAL A 70 -13.62 -11.34 -6.92
C VAL A 70 -14.33 -10.35 -6.00
N VAL A 71 -15.29 -10.82 -5.25
CA VAL A 71 -16.12 -9.97 -4.40
C VAL A 71 -15.54 -9.90 -3.00
N LEU A 72 -15.20 -8.68 -2.59
CA LEU A 72 -14.65 -8.39 -1.27
C LEU A 72 -15.75 -7.78 -0.39
N THR A 73 -15.85 -8.23 0.84
CA THR A 73 -16.64 -7.57 1.89
C THR A 73 -15.68 -6.92 2.87
N VAL A 74 -15.61 -5.60 2.83
CA VAL A 74 -14.76 -4.80 3.73
C VAL A 74 -15.56 -4.45 4.98
N ASP A 75 -15.10 -4.90 6.14
CA ASP A 75 -15.74 -4.67 7.44
C ASP A 75 -15.09 -3.46 8.15
N ARG A 76 -15.89 -2.40 8.32
CA ARG A 76 -15.43 -1.17 8.98
C ARG A 76 -15.23 -1.31 10.48
N ALA A 77 -15.82 -2.33 11.11
CA ALA A 77 -15.73 -2.50 12.56
C ALA A 77 -14.38 -3.08 13.02
N VAL A 78 -13.70 -3.85 12.17
CA VAL A 78 -12.47 -4.56 12.55
C VAL A 78 -11.21 -3.69 12.50
N ALA A 79 -11.16 -2.74 11.56
CA ALA A 79 -10.06 -1.79 11.40
C ALA A 79 -10.56 -0.56 10.61
N PRO A 80 -11.28 0.38 11.27
CA PRO A 80 -11.97 1.48 10.59
C PRO A 80 -11.08 2.34 9.71
N CYS A 81 -9.89 2.71 10.16
CA CYS A 81 -8.96 3.53 9.37
C CYS A 81 -8.41 2.78 8.16
N ALA A 82 -8.06 1.51 8.34
CA ALA A 82 -7.59 0.67 7.26
C ALA A 82 -8.70 0.42 6.21
N ALA A 83 -9.92 0.12 6.67
CA ALA A 83 -11.09 -0.04 5.80
C ALA A 83 -11.39 1.25 5.03
N ASN A 84 -11.38 2.42 5.71
CA ASN A 84 -11.60 3.73 5.10
C ASN A 84 -10.57 4.03 4.00
N ALA A 85 -9.28 3.79 4.25
CA ALA A 85 -8.24 4.00 3.25
C ALA A 85 -8.40 3.08 2.03
N PHE A 86 -8.68 1.79 2.25
CA PHE A 86 -8.90 0.83 1.16
C PHE A 86 -10.12 1.20 0.30
N ILE A 87 -11.25 1.53 0.92
CA ILE A 87 -12.48 1.95 0.25
C ILE A 87 -12.23 3.22 -0.56
N SER A 88 -11.60 4.23 0.02
CA SER A 88 -11.27 5.48 -0.66
C SER A 88 -10.41 5.27 -1.90
N LEU A 89 -9.40 4.40 -1.82
CA LEU A 89 -8.57 4.05 -2.98
C LEU A 89 -9.37 3.32 -4.06
N ALA A 90 -10.27 2.42 -3.68
CA ALA A 90 -11.15 1.70 -4.59
C ALA A 90 -12.11 2.67 -5.32
N GLU A 91 -12.77 3.56 -4.59
CA GLU A 91 -13.67 4.59 -5.12
C GLU A 91 -12.98 5.54 -6.11
N GLN A 92 -11.73 5.88 -5.86
CA GLN A 92 -10.93 6.74 -6.75
C GLN A 92 -10.34 5.99 -7.95
N GLY A 93 -10.64 4.70 -8.12
CA GLY A 93 -10.13 3.88 -9.22
C GLY A 93 -8.61 3.61 -9.15
N TYR A 94 -8.02 3.75 -7.97
CA TYR A 94 -6.58 3.59 -7.78
C TYR A 94 -6.07 2.21 -8.20
N TYR A 95 -6.89 1.19 -8.03
CA TYR A 95 -6.55 -0.19 -8.37
C TYR A 95 -6.87 -0.60 -9.80
N ASN A 96 -7.57 0.22 -10.58
CA ASN A 96 -7.95 -0.11 -11.95
C ASN A 96 -6.71 -0.27 -12.85
N ASN A 97 -6.70 -1.30 -13.68
CA ASN A 97 -5.60 -1.61 -14.60
C ASN A 97 -4.23 -1.73 -13.89
N THR A 98 -4.20 -2.49 -12.79
CA THR A 98 -2.98 -2.74 -12.01
C THR A 98 -2.66 -4.23 -11.93
N SER A 99 -1.37 -4.56 -11.89
CA SER A 99 -0.93 -5.95 -11.77
C SER A 99 -0.84 -6.39 -10.30
N CYS A 100 -1.11 -7.67 -10.06
CA CYS A 100 -0.82 -8.33 -8.79
C CYS A 100 0.57 -8.95 -8.88
N LEU A 101 1.49 -8.49 -8.03
CA LEU A 101 2.93 -8.67 -8.24
C LEU A 101 3.56 -9.79 -7.42
N LYS A 102 2.84 -10.33 -6.44
CA LYS A 102 3.38 -11.38 -5.59
C LYS A 102 2.34 -12.46 -5.34
N LEU A 103 2.80 -13.69 -5.52
CA LEU A 103 2.06 -14.88 -5.16
C LEU A 103 2.87 -15.68 -4.15
N THR A 104 2.26 -16.05 -3.04
CA THR A 104 2.88 -16.96 -2.07
C THR A 104 2.17 -18.31 -2.06
N THR A 105 2.94 -19.36 -1.85
CA THR A 105 2.48 -20.75 -1.76
C THR A 105 3.10 -21.42 -0.53
N GLY A 106 2.62 -22.60 -0.16
CA GLY A 106 3.12 -23.29 1.05
C GLY A 106 2.30 -22.92 2.28
N ASP A 107 2.97 -22.54 3.38
CA ASP A 107 2.32 -22.21 4.67
C ASP A 107 1.57 -20.87 4.67
N THR A 108 1.88 -20.04 3.69
CA THR A 108 1.23 -18.74 3.47
C THR A 108 0.75 -18.69 2.03
N LYS A 109 -0.55 -18.52 1.84
CA LYS A 109 -1.22 -18.60 0.52
C LYS A 109 -2.00 -17.32 0.26
N TYR A 110 -1.37 -16.32 -0.35
CA TYR A 110 -2.05 -15.11 -0.78
C TYR A 110 -1.51 -14.58 -2.10
N LEU A 111 -2.36 -13.84 -2.80
CA LEU A 111 -2.03 -13.01 -3.93
C LEU A 111 -1.96 -11.55 -3.45
N GLN A 112 -0.84 -10.88 -3.68
CA GLN A 112 -0.63 -9.47 -3.29
C GLN A 112 -0.82 -8.55 -4.48
N CYS A 113 -1.65 -7.54 -4.28
CA CYS A 113 -2.01 -6.53 -5.27
C CYS A 113 -1.93 -5.13 -4.64
N GLY A 114 -2.21 -4.08 -5.40
CA GLY A 114 -2.41 -2.73 -4.89
C GLY A 114 -1.25 -1.77 -5.12
N ASP A 115 -0.30 -2.11 -5.98
CA ASP A 115 0.77 -1.21 -6.41
C ASP A 115 0.67 -0.87 -7.91
N PRO A 116 0.14 0.30 -8.28
CA PRO A 116 0.04 0.72 -9.68
C PRO A 116 1.37 0.93 -10.39
N SER A 117 2.48 1.08 -9.65
CA SER A 117 3.80 1.26 -10.26
C SER A 117 4.35 -0.03 -10.87
N GLY A 118 3.84 -1.18 -10.47
CA GLY A 118 4.34 -2.47 -10.92
C GLY A 118 5.69 -2.89 -10.34
N THR A 119 6.21 -2.17 -9.35
CA THR A 119 7.54 -2.43 -8.75
C THR A 119 7.50 -3.25 -7.46
N GLY A 120 6.34 -3.35 -6.82
CA GLY A 120 6.17 -3.91 -5.48
C GLY A 120 6.44 -2.93 -4.34
N ASN A 121 6.93 -1.73 -4.65
CA ASN A 121 7.26 -0.70 -3.66
C ASN A 121 6.42 0.58 -3.81
N GLY A 122 5.51 0.61 -4.78
CA GLY A 122 4.63 1.76 -4.99
C GLY A 122 3.52 1.84 -3.95
N GLY A 123 3.03 3.06 -3.76
CA GLY A 123 1.95 3.35 -2.83
C GLY A 123 1.22 4.64 -3.20
N PRO A 124 0.25 5.05 -2.38
CA PRO A 124 -0.65 6.16 -2.71
C PRO A 124 -0.07 7.55 -2.41
N GLY A 125 1.21 7.65 -2.03
CA GLY A 125 1.84 8.91 -1.63
C GLY A 125 1.52 9.33 -0.19
N TYR A 126 0.87 8.47 0.55
CA TYR A 126 0.67 8.59 2.00
C TYR A 126 0.81 7.22 2.67
N SER A 127 1.03 7.22 3.97
CA SER A 127 1.05 6.03 4.79
C SER A 127 0.43 6.29 6.16
N TYR A 128 0.07 5.23 6.86
CA TYR A 128 -0.57 5.31 8.17
C TYR A 128 -0.23 4.08 9.02
N PRO A 129 -0.29 4.19 10.36
CA PRO A 129 0.00 3.06 11.24
C PRO A 129 -1.11 2.02 11.23
N VAL A 130 -0.79 0.79 11.59
CA VAL A 130 -1.79 -0.21 11.95
C VAL A 130 -2.52 0.25 13.21
N GLU A 131 -3.85 0.16 13.20
CA GLU A 131 -4.69 0.63 14.31
C GLU A 131 -4.50 -0.24 15.56
N LYS A 132 -4.51 0.42 16.73
CA LYS A 132 -4.57 -0.30 18.00
C LYS A 132 -5.86 -1.11 18.10
N GLY A 133 -5.71 -2.39 18.41
CA GLY A 133 -6.86 -3.31 18.56
C GLY A 133 -7.36 -3.93 17.25
N ALA A 134 -6.80 -3.54 16.10
CA ALA A 134 -7.07 -4.26 14.87
C ALA A 134 -6.59 -5.71 14.98
N LYS A 135 -7.41 -6.65 14.48
CA LYS A 135 -6.98 -8.02 14.33
C LYS A 135 -5.91 -8.10 13.25
N THR A 136 -4.73 -8.55 13.61
CA THR A 136 -3.59 -8.65 12.70
C THR A 136 -3.05 -10.06 12.64
N GLY A 137 -2.52 -10.45 11.50
CA GLY A 137 -1.71 -11.65 11.30
C GLY A 137 -2.21 -12.94 11.93
N GLY A 138 -1.26 -13.82 12.21
CA GLY A 138 -1.53 -15.13 12.79
C GLY A 138 -2.18 -16.10 11.82
N SER A 139 -2.79 -17.16 12.37
CA SER A 139 -3.50 -18.14 11.55
C SER A 139 -4.83 -17.59 11.07
N VAL A 140 -5.01 -17.56 9.76
CA VAL A 140 -6.23 -17.09 9.09
C VAL A 140 -6.73 -18.12 8.11
N GLY A 141 -8.04 -18.16 7.92
CA GLY A 141 -8.68 -19.04 6.94
C GLY A 141 -8.61 -18.50 5.52
N SER A 142 -8.83 -19.38 4.57
CA SER A 142 -9.12 -19.05 3.17
C SER A 142 -10.26 -18.04 3.08
N GLY A 143 -10.15 -17.07 2.16
CA GLY A 143 -11.12 -15.99 2.01
C GLY A 143 -10.88 -14.79 2.92
N THR A 144 -9.73 -14.68 3.57
CA THR A 144 -9.36 -13.50 4.35
C THR A 144 -8.84 -12.39 3.43
N LEU A 145 -9.31 -11.14 3.63
CA LEU A 145 -8.76 -9.91 3.04
C LEU A 145 -7.95 -9.18 4.11
N ALA A 146 -6.67 -8.96 3.85
CA ALA A 146 -5.77 -8.22 4.74
C ALA A 146 -5.01 -7.12 3.99
N LEU A 147 -4.57 -6.07 4.68
CA LEU A 147 -3.64 -5.10 4.12
C LEU A 147 -2.19 -5.54 4.38
N VAL A 148 -1.31 -5.13 3.47
CA VAL A 148 0.11 -5.43 3.55
C VAL A 148 0.84 -4.22 4.12
N ALA A 149 1.46 -4.40 5.29
CA ALA A 149 2.32 -3.38 5.87
C ALA A 149 3.75 -3.47 5.32
N ASP A 150 4.41 -2.33 5.25
CA ASP A 150 5.83 -2.25 4.92
C ASP A 150 6.73 -2.72 6.09
N SER A 151 8.05 -2.66 5.89
CA SER A 151 9.04 -3.05 6.90
C SER A 151 9.04 -2.15 8.16
N GLN A 152 8.39 -1.00 8.10
CA GLN A 152 8.21 -0.07 9.21
C GLN A 152 6.82 -0.21 9.86
N HIS A 153 6.08 -1.26 9.51
CA HIS A 153 4.72 -1.55 9.97
C HIS A 153 3.74 -0.43 9.61
N ARG A 154 3.94 0.19 8.46
CA ARG A 154 3.04 1.22 7.93
C ARG A 154 2.24 0.67 6.77
N LEU A 155 1.00 1.11 6.68
CA LEU A 155 0.07 0.75 5.62
C LEU A 155 0.08 1.81 4.51
N GLY A 156 -0.18 1.36 3.30
CA GLY A 156 -0.36 2.18 2.11
C GLY A 156 -1.55 1.66 1.31
N SER A 157 -1.30 1.20 0.09
CA SER A 157 -2.34 0.70 -0.83
C SER A 157 -2.32 -0.81 -1.07
N GLN A 158 -1.29 -1.51 -0.63
CA GLN A 158 -1.13 -2.92 -0.97
C GLN A 158 -1.97 -3.82 -0.06
N PHE A 159 -2.52 -4.88 -0.63
CA PHE A 159 -3.38 -5.83 0.07
C PHE A 159 -3.11 -7.27 -0.34
N ALA A 160 -3.51 -8.20 0.51
CA ALA A 160 -3.37 -9.63 0.36
C ALA A 160 -4.74 -10.30 0.25
N LEU A 161 -4.92 -11.06 -0.82
CA LEU A 161 -6.08 -11.91 -1.07
C LEU A 161 -5.72 -13.35 -0.69
N VAL A 162 -6.19 -13.82 0.46
CA VAL A 162 -5.83 -15.13 1.01
C VAL A 162 -6.70 -16.22 0.39
N TYR A 163 -6.10 -17.11 -0.38
CA TYR A 163 -6.80 -18.18 -1.12
C TYR A 163 -6.71 -19.56 -0.46
N GLY A 164 -6.08 -19.68 0.67
CA GLY A 164 -5.98 -20.92 1.46
C GLY A 164 -5.54 -20.63 2.88
N ASP A 165 -5.75 -21.56 3.80
CA ASP A 165 -5.33 -21.41 5.18
C ASP A 165 -3.87 -20.99 5.26
N SER A 166 -3.58 -19.94 6.01
CA SER A 166 -2.32 -19.23 6.01
C SER A 166 -1.92 -18.74 7.39
N LYS A 167 -0.61 -18.56 7.56
CA LYS A 167 -0.06 -17.81 8.69
C LYS A 167 0.47 -16.47 8.19
N LEU A 168 -0.30 -15.40 8.40
CA LEU A 168 0.08 -14.05 7.98
C LEU A 168 1.05 -13.38 8.96
N PRO A 169 1.89 -12.43 8.49
CA PRO A 169 2.68 -11.57 9.36
C PRO A 169 1.82 -10.78 10.35
N ASP A 170 2.32 -10.59 11.57
CA ASP A 170 1.60 -9.89 12.65
C ASP A 170 1.36 -8.40 12.35
N SER A 171 1.96 -7.86 11.30
CA SER A 171 1.75 -6.48 10.83
C SER A 171 0.63 -6.32 9.80
N PHE A 172 -0.01 -7.42 9.37
CA PHE A 172 -1.07 -7.38 8.35
C PHE A 172 -2.45 -7.29 9.00
N PRO A 173 -3.10 -6.11 9.05
CA PRO A 173 -4.44 -6.01 9.59
C PRO A 173 -5.45 -6.67 8.66
N ILE A 174 -6.36 -7.43 9.26
CA ILE A 174 -7.49 -8.04 8.57
C ILE A 174 -8.58 -6.97 8.44
N ILE A 175 -9.10 -6.77 7.23
CA ILE A 175 -10.12 -5.77 6.96
C ILE A 175 -11.42 -6.35 6.39
N GLY A 176 -11.46 -7.65 6.14
CA GLY A 176 -12.66 -8.25 5.56
C GLY A 176 -12.47 -9.65 5.02
N SER A 177 -13.32 -10.00 4.08
CA SER A 177 -13.37 -11.33 3.48
C SER A 177 -13.53 -11.27 1.96
N ILE A 178 -13.27 -12.42 1.33
CA ILE A 178 -13.40 -12.69 -0.10
C ILE A 178 -14.49 -13.74 -0.26
N ASP A 179 -15.34 -13.59 -1.25
CA ASP A 179 -16.34 -14.60 -1.57
C ASP A 179 -15.72 -15.92 -2.07
N LYS A 180 -16.51 -16.98 -2.05
CA LYS A 180 -16.02 -18.31 -2.42
C LYS A 180 -15.52 -18.39 -3.85
N ASP A 181 -16.27 -17.82 -4.79
CA ASP A 181 -15.93 -17.88 -6.22
C ASP A 181 -14.66 -17.07 -6.52
N GLY A 182 -14.48 -15.95 -5.83
CA GLY A 182 -13.24 -15.15 -5.88
C GLY A 182 -12.04 -15.92 -5.33
N VAL A 183 -12.20 -16.64 -4.23
CA VAL A 183 -11.14 -17.50 -3.69
C VAL A 183 -10.76 -18.61 -4.69
N GLU A 184 -11.75 -19.26 -5.30
CA GLU A 184 -11.50 -20.30 -6.30
C GLU A 184 -10.75 -19.74 -7.52
N SER A 185 -11.14 -18.57 -8.02
CA SER A 185 -10.46 -17.88 -9.12
C SER A 185 -8.99 -17.55 -8.80
N ILE A 186 -8.71 -17.10 -7.58
CA ILE A 186 -7.33 -16.83 -7.14
C ILE A 186 -6.54 -18.14 -6.99
N ALA A 187 -7.15 -19.19 -6.46
CA ALA A 187 -6.53 -20.51 -6.34
C ALA A 187 -6.16 -21.10 -7.71
N GLU A 188 -6.97 -20.90 -8.75
CA GLU A 188 -6.66 -21.30 -10.11
C GLU A 188 -5.41 -20.59 -10.67
N ILE A 189 -5.27 -19.28 -10.39
CA ILE A 189 -4.05 -18.52 -10.70
C ILE A 189 -2.85 -19.16 -9.98
N ALA A 190 -3.02 -19.44 -8.69
CA ALA A 190 -1.96 -20.03 -7.87
C ALA A 190 -1.54 -21.42 -8.34
N HIS A 191 -2.47 -22.24 -8.85
CA HIS A 191 -2.16 -23.56 -9.42
C HIS A 191 -1.28 -23.49 -10.68
N LYS A 192 -1.25 -22.36 -11.37
CA LYS A 192 -0.32 -22.17 -12.50
C LYS A 192 1.12 -21.93 -12.03
N GLY A 193 1.30 -21.63 -10.75
CA GLY A 193 2.59 -21.48 -10.08
C GLY A 193 3.14 -20.06 -10.08
N ILE A 194 4.35 -19.97 -9.58
CA ILE A 194 5.15 -18.74 -9.49
C ILE A 194 6.08 -18.67 -10.70
N ALA A 195 6.32 -17.48 -11.22
CA ALA A 195 7.23 -17.23 -12.32
C ALA A 195 8.70 -17.47 -11.92
N ASP A 196 9.61 -17.42 -12.90
CA ASP A 196 11.04 -17.69 -12.69
C ASP A 196 11.73 -16.63 -11.80
N ASP A 197 11.08 -15.49 -11.56
CA ASP A 197 11.51 -14.47 -10.60
C ASP A 197 11.33 -14.91 -9.12
N GLY A 198 10.66 -16.03 -8.89
CA GLY A 198 10.36 -16.55 -7.56
C GLY A 198 9.36 -15.71 -6.76
N LEU A 199 8.66 -14.79 -7.40
CA LEU A 199 7.80 -13.78 -6.74
C LEU A 199 6.44 -13.64 -7.39
N SER A 200 6.38 -13.29 -8.67
CA SER A 200 5.14 -13.01 -9.38
C SER A 200 4.37 -14.26 -9.77
N PRO A 201 3.04 -14.16 -9.95
CA PRO A 201 2.28 -15.26 -10.57
C PRO A 201 2.84 -15.59 -11.95
N LYS A 202 2.92 -16.86 -12.29
CA LYS A 202 3.36 -17.32 -13.62
C LYS A 202 2.44 -16.84 -14.75
N VAL A 203 1.17 -16.67 -14.42
CA VAL A 203 0.18 -16.06 -15.33
C VAL A 203 0.11 -14.56 -15.02
N ASP A 204 0.17 -13.73 -16.07
CA ASP A 204 -0.05 -12.28 -15.91
C ASP A 204 -1.40 -12.05 -15.21
N THR A 205 -1.33 -11.43 -14.05
CA THR A 205 -2.48 -11.30 -13.17
C THR A 205 -2.78 -9.83 -12.93
N LYS A 206 -3.94 -9.39 -13.42
CA LYS A 206 -4.34 -7.97 -13.43
C LYS A 206 -5.73 -7.75 -12.86
N ILE A 207 -5.84 -6.67 -12.09
CA ILE A 207 -7.12 -6.05 -11.76
C ILE A 207 -7.49 -5.16 -12.95
N GLY A 208 -8.51 -5.53 -13.73
CA GLY A 208 -9.00 -4.72 -14.84
C GLY A 208 -9.82 -3.53 -14.34
N SER A 209 -10.78 -3.80 -13.48
CA SER A 209 -11.69 -2.79 -12.92
C SER A 209 -12.06 -3.08 -11.48
N VAL A 210 -12.50 -2.02 -10.79
CA VAL A 210 -13.04 -2.08 -9.43
C VAL A 210 -14.41 -1.41 -9.43
N VAL A 211 -15.39 -2.07 -8.85
CA VAL A 211 -16.77 -1.58 -8.73
C VAL A 211 -17.17 -1.61 -7.26
N MET A 212 -17.76 -0.51 -6.80
CA MET A 212 -18.35 -0.40 -5.45
C MET A 212 -19.78 -0.93 -5.47
N GLY A 213 -20.16 -1.72 -4.47
CA GLY A 213 -21.50 -2.29 -4.30
C GLY A 213 -22.26 -1.72 -3.12
#